data_63720161b6f8795362d34f87255fa6d3
#
_entry.id   63720161b6f8795362d34f87255fa6d3
#
_cell.length_a   1.000
_cell.length_b   1.000
_cell.length_c   1.000
_cell.angle_alpha   90.00
_cell.angle_beta   90.00
_cell.angle_gamma   90.00
#
_symmetry.space_group_name_H-M   'P 1'
#
loop_
_entity.id
_entity.type
_entity.pdbx_description
1 polymer ?
#
loop_
_entity_poly.entity_id
_entity_poly.type
_entity_poly.pdbx_seq_one_letter_code
_entity_poly.pdbx_strand_id
1 'polypeptide(L)'
;YLTLSLGPVLAPQIMRVEGIKMGVNYGCAKVRFPSPVPVGANLRLGAELTAVEDIPGGAQVYMTFTFECEGASKPSCVSEIIFRYYE
;
A
#
# COMPACT_ATOMS: atom_id res chain seq x y z
N TYR A 1 5.06 8.99 -8.93
CA TYR A 1 3.88 9.13 -8.06
C TYR A 1 2.65 8.38 -8.60
N LEU A 2 2.56 8.24 -9.92
CA LEU A 2 1.44 7.47 -10.50
C LEU A 2 1.45 6.02 -9.99
N THR A 3 2.62 5.38 -9.96
CA THR A 3 2.74 4.01 -9.44
C THR A 3 2.26 3.92 -8.00
N LEU A 4 2.70 4.83 -7.14
CA LEU A 4 2.27 4.87 -5.74
C LEU A 4 0.75 5.07 -5.63
N SER A 5 0.17 5.91 -6.48
CA SER A 5 -1.26 6.22 -6.46
C SER A 5 -2.15 5.05 -6.85
N LEU A 6 -1.59 4.00 -7.45
CA LEU A 6 -2.33 2.79 -7.78
C LEU A 6 -2.56 1.88 -6.56
N GLY A 7 -1.88 2.14 -5.45
CA GLY A 7 -2.06 1.37 -4.23
C GLY A 7 -3.53 1.26 -3.79
N PRO A 8 -4.25 2.38 -3.62
CA PRO A 8 -5.67 2.33 -3.24
C PRO A 8 -6.57 1.61 -4.23
N VAL A 9 -6.16 1.53 -5.50
CA VAL A 9 -6.92 0.81 -6.54
C VAL A 9 -6.64 -0.68 -6.47
N LEU A 10 -5.39 -1.08 -6.28
CA LEU A 10 -4.97 -2.48 -6.32
C LEU A 10 -5.14 -3.19 -4.98
N ALA A 11 -4.99 -2.49 -3.87
CA ALA A 11 -5.05 -3.09 -2.55
C ALA A 11 -6.37 -3.83 -2.28
N PRO A 12 -7.55 -3.30 -2.64
CA PRO A 12 -8.81 -4.02 -2.41
C PRO A 12 -8.93 -5.34 -3.16
N GLN A 13 -8.08 -5.58 -4.15
CA GLN A 13 -8.06 -6.84 -4.91
C GLN A 13 -7.34 -7.96 -4.16
N ILE A 14 -6.51 -7.63 -3.18
CA ILE A 14 -5.68 -8.61 -2.46
C ILE A 14 -5.94 -8.63 -0.96
N MET A 15 -6.66 -7.64 -0.44
CA MET A 15 -6.96 -7.57 0.99
C MET A 15 -8.32 -6.92 1.22
N ARG A 16 -8.88 -7.18 2.38
CA ARG A 16 -10.18 -6.66 2.77
C ARG A 16 -10.20 -6.37 4.26
N VAL A 17 -10.80 -5.25 4.64
CA VAL A 17 -10.95 -4.86 6.03
C VAL A 17 -12.43 -4.81 6.35
N GLU A 18 -12.87 -5.53 7.38
CA GLU A 18 -14.27 -5.61 7.77
C GLU A 18 -14.47 -5.02 9.17
N GLY A 19 -15.73 -4.69 9.47
CA GLY A 19 -16.11 -4.22 10.80
C GLY A 19 -15.73 -2.78 11.09
N ILE A 20 -15.41 -1.99 10.06
CA ILE A 20 -15.04 -0.59 10.19
C ILE A 20 -16.10 0.31 9.54
N LYS A 21 -16.23 1.52 10.06
CA LYS A 21 -17.09 2.55 9.48
C LYS A 21 -16.31 3.49 8.58
N MET A 22 -15.03 3.69 8.83
CA MET A 22 -14.22 4.62 8.07
C MET A 22 -12.78 4.15 8.03
N GLY A 23 -12.17 4.23 6.84
CA GLY A 23 -10.75 4.03 6.64
C GLY A 23 -10.10 5.33 6.17
N VAL A 24 -8.94 5.65 6.73
CA VAL A 24 -8.19 6.86 6.39
C VAL A 24 -6.80 6.46 5.93
N ASN A 25 -6.41 6.96 4.76
CA ASN A 25 -5.01 6.88 4.33
C ASN A 25 -4.25 7.97 5.10
N TYR A 26 -3.63 7.56 6.20
CA TYR A 26 -3.04 8.49 7.14
C TYR A 26 -1.69 9.05 6.69
N GLY A 27 -0.91 8.26 5.98
CA GLY A 27 0.36 8.73 5.47
C GLY A 27 1.29 7.61 5.01
N CYS A 28 2.51 8.03 4.68
CA CYS A 28 3.60 7.15 4.28
C CYS A 28 4.82 7.46 5.14
N ALA A 29 5.46 6.43 5.69
CA ALA A 29 6.68 6.61 6.47
C ALA A 29 7.91 6.64 5.56
N LYS A 30 7.95 5.77 4.54
CA LYS A 30 9.09 5.65 3.64
C LYS A 30 8.60 5.23 2.26
N VAL A 31 9.07 5.93 1.22
CA VAL A 31 8.71 5.62 -0.16
C VAL A 31 9.98 5.63 -1.01
N ARG A 32 10.16 4.58 -1.82
CA ARG A 32 11.30 4.46 -2.74
C ARG A 32 10.81 4.00 -4.10
N PHE A 33 11.49 4.44 -5.15
CA PHE A 33 11.23 4.06 -6.54
C PHE A 33 12.50 3.45 -7.14
N PRO A 34 12.82 2.17 -6.83
CA PRO A 34 14.09 1.58 -7.26
C PRO A 34 14.23 1.39 -8.76
N SER A 35 13.15 1.27 -9.51
CA SER A 35 13.20 1.15 -10.95
C SER A 35 12.02 1.82 -11.63
N PRO A 36 12.19 2.31 -12.88
CA PRO A 36 11.12 2.97 -13.61
C PRO A 36 10.06 1.99 -14.10
N VAL A 37 8.88 2.52 -14.38
CA VAL A 37 7.78 1.77 -14.99
C VAL A 37 7.57 2.28 -16.42
N PRO A 38 7.84 1.48 -17.43
CA PRO A 38 7.55 1.86 -18.82
C PRO A 38 6.04 2.01 -19.06
N VAL A 39 5.68 2.89 -19.97
CA VAL A 39 4.29 3.02 -20.40
C VAL A 39 3.83 1.68 -21.01
N GLY A 40 2.64 1.23 -20.62
CA GLY A 40 2.09 -0.03 -21.10
C GLY A 40 2.55 -1.27 -20.34
N ALA A 41 3.39 -1.10 -19.30
CA ALA A 41 3.84 -2.22 -18.49
C ALA A 41 2.73 -2.73 -17.58
N ASN A 42 2.81 -4.02 -17.23
CA ASN A 42 1.93 -4.63 -16.24
C ASN A 42 2.54 -4.52 -14.86
N LEU A 43 1.74 -4.07 -13.91
CA LEU A 43 2.13 -3.93 -12.51
C LEU A 43 1.29 -4.81 -11.62
N ARG A 44 1.90 -5.30 -10.54
CA ARG A 44 1.19 -5.96 -9.47
C ARG A 44 1.60 -5.36 -8.13
N LEU A 45 0.71 -5.49 -7.15
CA LEU A 45 0.92 -5.03 -5.79
C LEU A 45 1.05 -6.23 -4.86
N GLY A 46 2.12 -6.25 -4.06
CA GLY A 46 2.23 -7.11 -2.89
C GLY A 46 2.06 -6.27 -1.63
N ALA A 47 1.35 -6.78 -0.65
CA ALA A 47 1.13 -6.08 0.60
C ALA A 47 1.50 -6.97 1.78
N GLU A 48 2.23 -6.40 2.74
CA GLU A 48 2.62 -7.07 3.97
C GLU A 48 2.19 -6.24 5.16
N LEU A 49 1.45 -6.86 6.08
CA LEU A 49 1.08 -6.23 7.35
C LEU A 49 2.27 -6.29 8.29
N THR A 50 2.81 -5.14 8.68
CA THR A 50 4.01 -5.09 9.51
C THR A 50 3.74 -4.76 10.97
N ALA A 51 2.71 -3.98 11.27
CA ALA A 51 2.34 -3.66 12.64
C ALA A 51 0.90 -3.17 12.73
N VAL A 52 0.31 -3.34 13.91
CA VAL A 52 -1.01 -2.81 14.24
C VAL A 52 -0.92 -2.18 15.64
N GLU A 53 -1.42 -0.97 15.77
CA GLU A 53 -1.48 -0.25 17.05
C GLU A 53 -2.91 0.16 17.33
N ASP A 54 -3.33 0.03 18.60
CA ASP A 54 -4.62 0.54 19.01
C ASP A 54 -4.55 2.06 19.15
N ILE A 55 -5.59 2.73 18.65
CA ILE A 55 -5.76 4.17 18.80
C ILE A 55 -7.19 4.44 19.30
N PRO A 56 -7.47 5.65 19.84
CA PRO A 56 -8.84 5.96 20.26
C PRO A 56 -9.83 5.80 19.13
N GLY A 57 -10.81 4.92 19.30
CA GLY A 57 -11.86 4.66 18.32
C GLY A 57 -11.50 3.74 17.18
N GLY A 58 -10.32 3.14 17.18
CA GLY A 58 -9.93 2.26 16.08
C GLY A 58 -8.54 1.69 16.18
N ALA A 59 -7.91 1.47 15.02
CA ALA A 59 -6.56 0.92 14.92
C ALA A 59 -5.75 1.64 13.86
N GLN A 60 -4.46 1.79 14.11
CA GLN A 60 -3.50 2.27 13.12
C GLN A 60 -2.70 1.09 12.60
N VAL A 61 -2.68 0.95 11.29
CA VAL A 61 -2.13 -0.21 10.62
C VAL A 61 -0.96 0.23 9.73
N TYR A 62 0.13 -0.50 9.84
CA TYR A 62 1.34 -0.27 9.05
C TYR A 62 1.49 -1.40 8.04
N MET A 63 1.62 -1.04 6.78
CA MET A 63 1.75 -2.00 5.70
C MET A 63 2.89 -1.61 4.77
N THR A 64 3.60 -2.61 4.26
CA THR A 64 4.57 -2.40 3.19
C THR A 64 3.92 -2.80 1.87
N PHE A 65 3.82 -1.86 0.96
CA PHE A 65 3.36 -2.08 -0.40
C PHE A 65 4.56 -2.19 -1.32
N THR A 66 4.62 -3.28 -2.08
CA THR A 66 5.66 -3.49 -3.08
C THR A 66 4.99 -3.59 -4.44
N PHE A 67 5.34 -2.66 -5.33
CA PHE A 67 4.83 -2.66 -6.71
C PHE A 67 5.90 -3.30 -7.59
N GLU A 68 5.50 -4.32 -8.33
CA GLU A 68 6.40 -5.05 -9.21
C GLU A 68 5.94 -4.91 -10.65
N CYS A 69 6.89 -4.61 -11.53
CA CYS A 69 6.66 -4.49 -12.96
C CYS A 69 7.07 -5.81 -13.63
N GLU A 70 6.22 -6.32 -14.51
CA GLU A 70 6.52 -7.54 -15.27
C GLU A 70 7.84 -7.40 -16.03
N GLY A 71 8.71 -8.39 -15.86
CA GLY A 71 10.00 -8.43 -16.53
C GLY A 71 11.12 -7.65 -15.84
N ALA A 72 10.82 -6.89 -14.77
CA ALA A 72 11.83 -6.13 -14.05
C ALA A 72 12.46 -6.98 -12.94
N SER A 73 13.77 -6.78 -12.70
CA SER A 73 14.49 -7.49 -11.65
C SER A 73 14.37 -6.83 -10.27
N LYS A 74 13.92 -5.57 -10.24
CA LYS A 74 13.74 -4.81 -9.00
C LYS A 74 12.32 -4.28 -8.91
N PRO A 75 11.79 -4.09 -7.69
CA PRO A 75 10.50 -3.43 -7.52
C PRO A 75 10.50 -2.03 -8.12
N SER A 76 9.36 -1.61 -8.62
CA SER A 76 9.17 -0.26 -9.17
C SER A 76 8.88 0.76 -8.07
N CYS A 77 8.25 0.32 -6.99
CA CYS A 77 7.98 1.17 -5.84
C CYS A 77 7.89 0.30 -4.58
N VAL A 78 8.49 0.77 -3.51
CA VAL A 78 8.34 0.17 -2.17
C VAL A 78 7.95 1.28 -1.22
N SER A 79 6.82 1.12 -0.54
CA SER A 79 6.32 2.15 0.36
C SER A 79 5.78 1.57 1.65
N GLU A 80 6.06 2.26 2.75
CA GLU A 80 5.45 1.96 4.04
C GLU A 80 4.25 2.86 4.19
N ILE A 81 3.06 2.27 4.16
CA ILE A 81 1.79 2.98 4.18
C ILE A 81 1.17 2.85 5.57
N ILE A 82 0.59 3.93 6.04
CA ILE A 82 -0.07 3.98 7.33
C ILE A 82 -1.55 4.26 7.09
N PHE A 83 -2.39 3.31 7.53
CA PHE A 83 -3.84 3.47 7.49
C PHE A 83 -4.38 3.57 8.90
N ARG A 84 -5.48 4.30 9.04
CA ARG A 84 -6.28 4.28 10.25
C ARG A 84 -7.68 3.79 9.91
N TYR A 85 -8.16 2.84 10.71
CA TYR A 85 -9.49 2.29 10.56
C TYR A 85 -10.28 2.56 11.83
N TYR A 86 -11.46 3.12 11.68
CA TYR A 86 -12.32 3.52 12.79
C TYR A 86 -13.59 2.67 12.79
N GLU A 87 -13.99 2.30 13.99
CA GLU A 87 -15.24 1.57 14.22
C GLU A 87 -16.46 2.49 14.26
#